data_41c6100888b55997d3ca7d1e522ee167
#
_entry.id   41c6100888b55997d3ca7d1e522ee167
#
_cell.length_a   1.000
_cell.length_b   1.000
_cell.length_c   1.000
_cell.angle_alpha   90.00
_cell.angle_beta   90.00
_cell.angle_gamma   90.00
#
_symmetry.space_group_name_H-M   'P 1'
#
loop_
_entity.id
_entity.type
_entity.pdbx_description
1 polymer ?
#
loop_
_entity_poly.entity_id
_entity_poly.type
_entity_poly.pdbx_seq_one_letter_code
_entity_poly.pdbx_strand_id
1 'polypeptide(L)'
;MARPLTRPAPHALDTSAAKDTKPIRVAVWPHWLDNPYLPNMIDGLRTEGLEVSAPHILSIESARLHAGDWLHLHWSTEAHTSHVRWIYEARAAAFNRQLQILKRRGVRIAWTAHNLVPHDDPHPELGRSIRKDLLALVDHVFIHFPSAQETLAAEFGYTGPCTVVRHPHYIDSHPAPPSQLAARTKLGLPIDGFVALSFGLLRPYKGIGDIIRAFQKVARDQDRLILAGNPQGDVSADLELARADPRILVCAKRISKDDVPLYFAAADGAVIAHRGFFTSGSALLALSMGCPVIGPEVNHLVDLAGGQRLYPVELGVDGLALGLAEARAKAGTVDRESMRSWAGSYSSWSEAAARTAAVFRNGADGH
;
A
#
# COMPACT_ATOMS: atom_id res chain seq x y z
N MET A 1 26.04 -62.23 -44.40
CA MET A 1 26.37 -60.85 -44.79
C MET A 1 25.31 -59.93 -44.28
N ALA A 2 25.56 -59.23 -43.14
CA ALA A 2 24.66 -58.31 -42.50
C ALA A 2 25.07 -56.86 -42.85
N ARG A 3 24.14 -56.06 -43.37
CA ARG A 3 24.34 -54.64 -43.66
C ARG A 3 24.33 -53.82 -42.37
N PRO A 4 25.21 -52.85 -42.21
CA PRO A 4 25.20 -51.96 -41.05
C PRO A 4 24.10 -50.91 -41.18
N LEU A 5 23.33 -50.70 -40.07
CA LEU A 5 22.36 -49.63 -39.91
C LEU A 5 23.10 -48.28 -39.67
N THR A 6 22.91 -47.36 -40.59
CA THR A 6 23.37 -45.96 -40.46
C THR A 6 22.48 -45.21 -39.45
N ARG A 7 23.08 -44.68 -38.38
CA ARG A 7 22.46 -43.74 -37.47
C ARG A 7 22.16 -42.39 -38.16
N PRO A 8 20.99 -41.79 -37.98
CA PRO A 8 20.76 -40.41 -38.42
C PRO A 8 21.54 -39.43 -37.54
N ALA A 9 22.11 -38.41 -38.17
CA ALA A 9 22.81 -37.31 -37.53
C ALA A 9 21.86 -36.49 -36.62
N PRO A 10 22.35 -35.93 -35.49
CA PRO A 10 21.53 -35.10 -34.65
C PRO A 10 21.17 -33.80 -35.37
N HIS A 11 19.87 -33.51 -35.46
CA HIS A 11 19.39 -32.21 -35.91
C HIS A 11 19.99 -31.11 -35.03
N ALA A 12 20.76 -30.24 -35.63
CA ALA A 12 21.17 -28.98 -35.00
C ALA A 12 19.90 -28.20 -34.63
N LEU A 13 19.72 -27.97 -33.35
CA LEU A 13 18.73 -27.00 -32.86
C LEU A 13 19.16 -25.64 -33.43
N ASP A 14 18.33 -25.11 -34.27
CA ASP A 14 18.46 -23.76 -34.81
C ASP A 14 18.33 -22.76 -33.66
N THR A 15 19.45 -22.27 -33.16
CA THR A 15 19.54 -21.18 -32.19
C THR A 15 19.48 -19.83 -32.91
N SER A 16 18.58 -19.69 -33.88
CA SER A 16 18.40 -18.44 -34.61
C SER A 16 17.51 -17.50 -33.80
N ALA A 17 18.10 -16.34 -33.48
CA ALA A 17 17.49 -15.08 -33.18
C ALA A 17 16.82 -14.95 -31.78
N ALA A 18 17.60 -14.97 -30.71
CA ALA A 18 17.32 -14.02 -29.67
C ALA A 18 17.43 -12.61 -30.30
N LYS A 19 16.29 -11.98 -30.60
CA LYS A 19 16.25 -10.56 -30.95
C LYS A 19 16.95 -9.81 -29.82
N ASP A 20 18.00 -9.10 -30.18
CA ASP A 20 18.76 -8.22 -29.31
C ASP A 20 17.85 -7.01 -28.92
N THR A 21 16.80 -7.30 -28.17
CA THR A 21 15.85 -6.28 -27.68
C THR A 21 16.51 -5.59 -26.51
N LYS A 22 16.87 -4.32 -26.71
CA LYS A 22 17.37 -3.46 -25.62
C LYS A 22 16.49 -3.64 -24.37
N PRO A 23 17.07 -3.88 -23.20
CA PRO A 23 16.28 -4.07 -22.00
C PRO A 23 15.42 -2.83 -21.72
N ILE A 24 14.14 -3.07 -21.39
CA ILE A 24 13.22 -1.98 -21.05
C ILE A 24 13.67 -1.34 -19.76
N ARG A 25 13.92 -0.04 -19.80
CA ARG A 25 14.32 0.74 -18.64
C ARG A 25 13.09 1.36 -17.97
N VAL A 26 13.02 1.24 -16.65
CA VAL A 26 11.95 1.80 -15.81
C VAL A 26 12.57 2.62 -14.69
N ALA A 27 12.26 3.91 -14.63
CA ALA A 27 12.58 4.77 -13.49
C ALA A 27 11.39 4.80 -12.54
N VAL A 28 11.56 4.31 -11.31
CA VAL A 28 10.52 4.31 -10.27
C VAL A 28 10.73 5.51 -9.35
N TRP A 29 9.72 6.36 -9.18
CA TRP A 29 9.80 7.57 -8.35
C TRP A 29 8.52 7.77 -7.51
N PRO A 30 8.60 8.29 -6.25
CA PRO A 30 9.79 8.79 -5.54
C PRO A 30 10.63 7.67 -4.91
N HIS A 31 11.83 8.04 -4.45
CA HIS A 31 12.78 7.14 -3.78
C HIS A 31 12.44 6.95 -2.30
N TRP A 32 11.35 6.24 -2.00
CA TRP A 32 10.92 5.95 -0.63
C TRP A 32 11.22 4.50 -0.25
N LEU A 33 12.46 4.22 0.14
CA LEU A 33 12.88 2.86 0.50
C LEU A 33 12.47 2.44 1.92
N ASP A 34 12.02 3.38 2.75
CA ASP A 34 11.47 3.08 4.09
C ASP A 34 10.11 2.38 4.05
N ASN A 35 9.37 2.54 2.96
CA ASN A 35 8.12 1.83 2.72
C ASN A 35 8.42 0.52 1.99
N PRO A 36 8.07 -0.65 2.55
CA PRO A 36 8.37 -1.96 1.94
C PRO A 36 7.83 -2.15 0.53
N TYR A 37 6.82 -1.37 0.13
CA TYR A 37 6.20 -1.49 -1.19
C TYR A 37 7.20 -1.24 -2.33
N LEU A 38 7.93 -0.11 -2.28
CA LEU A 38 8.84 0.24 -3.38
C LEU A 38 10.03 -0.70 -3.50
N PRO A 39 10.78 -1.03 -2.43
CA PRO A 39 11.88 -2.00 -2.54
C PRO A 39 11.43 -3.34 -3.12
N ASN A 40 10.34 -3.91 -2.61
CA ASN A 40 9.86 -5.21 -3.08
C ASN A 40 9.37 -5.16 -4.54
N MET A 41 8.70 -4.08 -4.95
CA MET A 41 8.27 -3.89 -6.35
C MET A 41 9.47 -3.72 -7.29
N ILE A 42 10.47 -2.93 -6.90
CA ILE A 42 11.69 -2.71 -7.67
C ILE A 42 12.43 -4.04 -7.88
N ASP A 43 12.61 -4.82 -6.80
CA ASP A 43 13.30 -6.11 -6.86
C ASP A 43 12.51 -7.13 -7.69
N GLY A 44 11.18 -7.14 -7.55
CA GLY A 44 10.31 -7.95 -8.39
C GLY A 44 10.41 -7.60 -9.88
N LEU A 45 10.40 -6.32 -10.23
CA LEU A 45 10.55 -5.87 -11.64
C LEU A 45 11.92 -6.21 -12.21
N ARG A 46 12.99 -6.15 -11.40
CA ARG A 46 14.34 -6.61 -11.80
C ARG A 46 14.37 -8.12 -12.05
N THR A 47 13.71 -8.89 -11.21
CA THR A 47 13.56 -10.36 -11.38
C THR A 47 12.81 -10.68 -12.68
N GLU A 48 11.89 -9.82 -13.09
CA GLU A 48 11.22 -9.90 -14.40
C GLU A 48 12.11 -9.46 -15.57
N GLY A 49 13.37 -9.13 -15.37
CA GLY A 49 14.33 -8.78 -16.42
C GLY A 49 14.25 -7.32 -16.89
N LEU A 50 13.63 -6.43 -16.13
CA LEU A 50 13.62 -5.00 -16.42
C LEU A 50 14.84 -4.28 -15.81
N GLU A 51 15.36 -3.26 -16.49
CA GLU A 51 16.41 -2.38 -15.96
C GLU A 51 15.73 -1.30 -15.11
N VAL A 52 15.73 -1.46 -13.76
CA VAL A 52 15.00 -0.58 -12.86
C VAL A 52 15.94 0.32 -12.08
N SER A 53 15.71 1.64 -12.17
CA SER A 53 16.32 2.68 -11.34
C SER A 53 15.31 3.27 -10.37
N ALA A 54 15.80 3.79 -9.22
CA ALA A 54 15.00 4.49 -8.22
C ALA A 54 15.70 5.79 -7.81
N PRO A 55 15.57 6.86 -8.60
CA PRO A 55 16.31 8.09 -8.42
C PRO A 55 15.78 8.90 -7.23
N HIS A 56 16.70 9.56 -6.50
CA HIS A 56 16.35 10.57 -5.51
C HIS A 56 15.82 11.85 -6.16
N ILE A 57 16.45 12.25 -7.27
CA ILE A 57 16.12 13.49 -7.98
C ILE A 57 15.59 13.15 -9.37
N LEU A 58 14.30 13.36 -9.55
CA LEU A 58 13.60 13.04 -10.80
C LEU A 58 14.20 13.77 -12.01
N SER A 59 14.60 15.05 -11.86
CA SER A 59 15.16 15.83 -12.97
C SER A 59 16.46 15.24 -13.54
N ILE A 60 17.32 14.67 -12.71
CA ILE A 60 18.56 14.02 -13.14
C ILE A 60 18.26 12.75 -13.92
N GLU A 61 17.35 11.92 -13.41
CA GLU A 61 16.96 10.67 -14.07
C GLU A 61 16.19 10.91 -15.36
N SER A 62 15.36 11.93 -15.40
CA SER A 62 14.63 12.33 -16.60
C SER A 62 15.55 12.60 -17.79
N ALA A 63 16.78 13.09 -17.53
CA ALA A 63 17.78 13.30 -18.58
C ALA A 63 18.29 11.99 -19.20
N ARG A 64 18.22 10.87 -18.48
CA ARG A 64 18.72 9.54 -18.89
C ARG A 64 17.67 8.67 -19.56
N LEU A 65 16.38 9.04 -19.45
CA LEU A 65 15.30 8.31 -20.09
C LEU A 65 15.19 8.67 -21.58
N HIS A 66 14.95 7.67 -22.41
CA HIS A 66 14.83 7.77 -23.86
C HIS A 66 13.46 7.26 -24.34
N ALA A 67 13.19 7.42 -25.63
CA ALA A 67 11.98 6.87 -26.24
C ALA A 67 11.86 5.36 -25.98
N GLY A 68 10.68 4.93 -25.57
CA GLY A 68 10.38 3.56 -25.17
C GLY A 68 10.65 3.20 -23.71
N ASP A 69 11.44 4.01 -22.98
CA ASP A 69 11.62 3.85 -21.54
C ASP A 69 10.36 4.29 -20.75
N TRP A 70 10.25 3.86 -19.49
CA TRP A 70 9.13 4.18 -18.63
C TRP A 70 9.55 5.01 -17.41
N LEU A 71 8.72 6.00 -17.08
CA LEU A 71 8.68 6.62 -15.76
C LEU A 71 7.49 6.07 -15.00
N HIS A 72 7.74 5.32 -13.91
CA HIS A 72 6.71 4.78 -13.04
C HIS A 72 6.56 5.62 -11.78
N LEU A 73 5.48 6.38 -11.72
CA LEU A 73 5.14 7.25 -10.60
C LEU A 73 4.30 6.52 -9.55
N HIS A 74 4.59 6.77 -8.27
CA HIS A 74 3.80 6.29 -7.14
C HIS A 74 3.16 7.46 -6.39
N TRP A 75 3.80 7.98 -5.37
CA TRP A 75 3.30 9.14 -4.60
C TRP A 75 3.76 10.46 -5.23
N SER A 76 3.22 10.79 -6.40
CA SER A 76 3.63 11.94 -7.22
C SER A 76 3.48 13.30 -6.52
N THR A 77 2.69 13.37 -5.44
CA THR A 77 2.50 14.57 -4.61
C THR A 77 3.78 15.02 -3.90
N GLU A 78 4.75 14.13 -3.72
CA GLU A 78 6.10 14.47 -3.23
C GLU A 78 6.77 15.57 -4.05
N ALA A 79 6.47 15.64 -5.35
CA ALA A 79 7.06 16.65 -6.23
C ALA A 79 6.64 18.08 -5.89
N HIS A 80 5.44 18.27 -5.31
CA HIS A 80 4.85 19.60 -5.28
C HIS A 80 4.23 20.04 -3.95
N THR A 81 3.95 19.15 -3.00
CA THR A 81 3.28 19.50 -1.74
C THR A 81 4.03 20.60 -0.98
N SER A 82 3.29 21.64 -0.57
CA SER A 82 3.77 22.78 0.23
C SER A 82 2.60 23.44 0.95
N HIS A 83 2.79 23.89 2.19
CA HIS A 83 1.79 24.71 2.90
C HIS A 83 1.64 26.11 2.28
N VAL A 84 2.65 26.58 1.57
CA VAL A 84 2.62 27.89 0.88
C VAL A 84 2.07 27.67 -0.52
N ARG A 85 0.90 28.22 -0.81
CA ARG A 85 0.12 28.00 -2.04
C ARG A 85 0.92 28.28 -3.32
N TRP A 86 1.57 29.43 -3.43
CA TRP A 86 2.31 29.78 -4.65
C TRP A 86 3.52 28.85 -4.89
N ILE A 87 4.14 28.34 -3.81
CA ILE A 87 5.23 27.33 -3.92
C ILE A 87 4.65 26.00 -4.44
N TYR A 88 3.49 25.60 -3.93
CA TYR A 88 2.79 24.41 -4.39
C TYR A 88 2.49 24.52 -5.88
N GLU A 89 1.88 25.63 -6.32
CA GLU A 89 1.55 25.89 -7.73
C GLU A 89 2.79 25.89 -8.62
N ALA A 90 3.86 26.58 -8.22
CA ALA A 90 5.10 26.66 -8.99
C ALA A 90 5.78 25.29 -9.14
N ARG A 91 5.84 24.50 -8.07
CA ARG A 91 6.39 23.13 -8.10
C ARG A 91 5.54 22.21 -8.96
N ALA A 92 4.23 22.28 -8.85
CA ALA A 92 3.31 21.49 -9.67
C ALA A 92 3.45 21.82 -11.16
N ALA A 93 3.54 23.12 -11.52
CA ALA A 93 3.79 23.55 -12.89
C ALA A 93 5.13 23.04 -13.42
N ALA A 94 6.19 23.09 -12.60
CA ALA A 94 7.52 22.55 -12.96
C ALA A 94 7.48 21.04 -13.18
N PHE A 95 6.83 20.29 -12.29
CA PHE A 95 6.64 18.86 -12.41
C PHE A 95 5.86 18.48 -13.66
N ASN A 96 4.71 19.14 -13.91
CA ASN A 96 3.89 18.91 -15.09
C ASN A 96 4.70 19.19 -16.38
N ARG A 97 5.44 20.32 -16.43
CA ARG A 97 6.33 20.64 -17.57
C ARG A 97 7.38 19.54 -17.80
N GLN A 98 7.96 19.00 -16.73
CA GLN A 98 8.93 17.92 -16.83
C GLN A 98 8.31 16.65 -17.45
N LEU A 99 7.10 16.27 -17.01
CA LEU A 99 6.36 15.13 -17.59
C LEU A 99 6.06 15.37 -19.08
N GLN A 100 5.63 16.57 -19.46
CA GLN A 100 5.39 16.92 -20.86
C GLN A 100 6.67 16.84 -21.72
N ILE A 101 7.83 17.23 -21.19
CA ILE A 101 9.11 17.07 -21.88
C ILE A 101 9.44 15.61 -22.11
N LEU A 102 9.24 14.76 -21.08
CA LEU A 102 9.46 13.32 -21.20
C LEU A 102 8.53 12.70 -22.25
N LYS A 103 7.26 13.04 -22.25
CA LYS A 103 6.30 12.61 -23.29
C LYS A 103 6.75 12.98 -24.69
N ARG A 104 7.19 14.23 -24.93
CA ARG A 104 7.71 14.66 -26.25
C ARG A 104 8.97 13.89 -26.68
N ARG A 105 9.74 13.37 -25.72
CA ARG A 105 10.92 12.53 -25.99
C ARG A 105 10.57 11.05 -26.22
N GLY A 106 9.28 10.70 -26.20
CA GLY A 106 8.79 9.32 -26.35
C GLY A 106 8.93 8.46 -25.11
N VAL A 107 9.17 9.06 -23.92
CA VAL A 107 9.13 8.34 -22.65
C VAL A 107 7.67 8.14 -22.24
N ARG A 108 7.35 6.93 -21.80
CA ARG A 108 6.03 6.58 -21.31
C ARG A 108 5.91 6.82 -19.80
N ILE A 109 4.72 7.18 -19.36
CA ILE A 109 4.45 7.50 -17.96
C ILE A 109 3.38 6.56 -17.43
N ALA A 110 3.71 5.80 -16.40
CA ALA A 110 2.75 5.01 -15.63
C ALA A 110 2.58 5.61 -14.23
N TRP A 111 1.40 5.47 -13.65
CA TRP A 111 1.12 5.86 -12.27
C TRP A 111 0.44 4.73 -11.50
N THR A 112 0.95 4.40 -10.31
CA THR A 112 0.23 3.53 -9.36
C THR A 112 -0.62 4.39 -8.42
N ALA A 113 -1.92 4.19 -8.48
CA ALA A 113 -2.90 4.94 -7.71
C ALA A 113 -3.00 4.40 -6.28
N HIS A 114 -2.11 4.84 -5.37
CA HIS A 114 -2.20 4.52 -3.96
C HIS A 114 -3.25 5.36 -3.23
N ASN A 115 -3.39 6.62 -3.63
CA ASN A 115 -4.37 7.59 -3.10
C ASN A 115 -4.88 8.47 -4.25
N LEU A 116 -6.13 8.88 -4.19
CA LEU A 116 -6.67 9.84 -5.15
C LEU A 116 -5.99 11.21 -5.00
N VAL A 117 -6.02 11.72 -3.78
CA VAL A 117 -5.31 12.93 -3.31
C VAL A 117 -4.74 12.63 -1.92
N PRO A 118 -3.72 13.36 -1.44
CA PRO A 118 -3.28 13.21 -0.05
C PRO A 118 -4.41 13.56 0.92
N HIS A 119 -4.51 12.79 2.02
CA HIS A 119 -5.54 13.05 3.04
C HIS A 119 -5.29 14.33 3.83
N ASP A 120 -4.04 14.75 3.91
CA ASP A 120 -3.54 15.92 4.61
C ASP A 120 -3.00 16.99 3.63
N ASP A 121 -3.59 17.03 2.41
CA ASP A 121 -3.22 18.06 1.44
C ASP A 121 -3.60 19.46 1.97
N PRO A 122 -2.64 20.38 2.11
CA PRO A 122 -2.94 21.74 2.58
C PRO A 122 -3.81 22.55 1.60
N HIS A 123 -3.92 22.11 0.34
CA HIS A 123 -4.69 22.73 -0.71
C HIS A 123 -5.48 21.69 -1.54
N PRO A 124 -6.54 21.06 -0.99
CA PRO A 124 -7.20 19.88 -1.60
C PRO A 124 -7.72 20.12 -3.02
N GLU A 125 -8.29 21.30 -3.30
CA GLU A 125 -8.81 21.64 -4.64
C GLU A 125 -7.68 21.75 -5.68
N LEU A 126 -6.55 22.33 -5.27
CA LEU A 126 -5.36 22.40 -6.12
C LEU A 126 -4.77 21.00 -6.36
N GLY A 127 -4.70 20.18 -5.31
CA GLY A 127 -4.28 18.77 -5.41
C GLY A 127 -5.14 17.96 -6.38
N ARG A 128 -6.47 18.16 -6.37
CA ARG A 128 -7.40 17.55 -7.34
C ARG A 128 -7.13 18.01 -8.77
N SER A 129 -6.92 19.31 -9.00
CA SER A 129 -6.59 19.85 -10.32
C SER A 129 -5.29 19.26 -10.86
N ILE A 130 -4.24 19.23 -10.05
CA ILE A 130 -2.93 18.66 -10.42
C ILE A 130 -3.04 17.15 -10.69
N ARG A 131 -3.87 16.43 -9.95
CA ARG A 131 -4.13 15.01 -10.23
C ARG A 131 -4.79 14.81 -11.59
N LYS A 132 -5.73 15.68 -11.96
CA LYS A 132 -6.37 15.66 -13.28
C LYS A 132 -5.36 15.93 -14.40
N ASP A 133 -4.47 16.90 -14.20
CA ASP A 133 -3.39 17.20 -15.16
C ASP A 133 -2.42 16.02 -15.33
N LEU A 134 -2.05 15.35 -14.23
CA LEU A 134 -1.24 14.14 -14.28
C LEU A 134 -1.93 13.03 -15.07
N LEU A 135 -3.21 12.77 -14.80
CA LEU A 135 -4.00 11.74 -15.48
C LEU A 135 -4.15 12.00 -16.99
N ALA A 136 -4.09 13.26 -17.43
CA ALA A 136 -4.06 13.61 -18.86
C ALA A 136 -2.72 13.29 -19.54
N LEU A 137 -1.65 13.05 -18.78
CA LEU A 137 -0.30 12.77 -19.29
C LEU A 137 0.12 11.31 -19.17
N VAL A 138 -0.48 10.54 -18.26
CA VAL A 138 -0.11 9.13 -18.06
C VAL A 138 -0.59 8.25 -19.21
N ASP A 139 0.23 7.28 -19.57
CA ASP A 139 -0.09 6.26 -20.59
C ASP A 139 -0.79 5.06 -19.97
N HIS A 140 -0.56 4.82 -18.66
CA HIS A 140 -1.14 3.68 -17.96
C HIS A 140 -1.32 3.95 -16.47
N VAL A 141 -2.41 3.47 -15.87
CA VAL A 141 -2.65 3.54 -14.43
C VAL A 141 -2.72 2.13 -13.86
N PHE A 142 -1.93 1.88 -12.81
CA PHE A 142 -2.06 0.69 -11.98
C PHE A 142 -2.98 0.98 -10.80
N ILE A 143 -3.97 0.14 -10.60
CA ILE A 143 -4.95 0.24 -9.51
C ILE A 143 -4.92 -1.02 -8.66
N HIS A 144 -5.28 -0.93 -7.37
CA HIS A 144 -5.16 -2.05 -6.45
C HIS A 144 -6.45 -2.88 -6.30
N PHE A 145 -7.57 -2.38 -6.81
CA PHE A 145 -8.87 -3.06 -6.78
C PHE A 145 -9.74 -2.63 -7.98
N PRO A 146 -10.66 -3.49 -8.45
CA PRO A 146 -11.39 -3.24 -9.71
C PRO A 146 -12.19 -1.95 -9.73
N SER A 147 -12.98 -1.65 -8.67
CA SER A 147 -13.83 -0.45 -8.61
C SER A 147 -13.04 0.87 -8.51
N ALA A 148 -11.71 0.82 -8.37
CA ALA A 148 -10.86 2.02 -8.45
C ALA A 148 -10.93 2.69 -9.83
N GLN A 149 -11.15 1.94 -10.90
CA GLN A 149 -11.31 2.50 -12.24
C GLN A 149 -12.56 3.38 -12.34
N GLU A 150 -13.68 2.90 -11.80
CA GLU A 150 -14.92 3.67 -11.72
C GLU A 150 -14.74 4.95 -10.88
N THR A 151 -14.01 4.83 -9.77
CA THR A 151 -13.69 5.98 -8.92
C THR A 151 -12.84 7.02 -9.65
N LEU A 152 -11.82 6.60 -10.42
CA LEU A 152 -11.00 7.51 -11.24
C LEU A 152 -11.82 8.19 -12.33
N ALA A 153 -12.76 7.46 -12.96
CA ALA A 153 -13.66 8.03 -13.95
C ALA A 153 -14.61 9.07 -13.32
N ALA A 154 -15.23 8.75 -12.18
CA ALA A 154 -16.16 9.65 -11.50
C ALA A 154 -15.48 10.92 -10.94
N GLU A 155 -14.30 10.76 -10.31
CA GLU A 155 -13.61 11.87 -9.63
C GLU A 155 -12.82 12.77 -10.59
N PHE A 156 -12.23 12.20 -11.65
CA PHE A 156 -11.29 12.89 -12.53
C PHE A 156 -11.64 12.83 -14.02
N GLY A 157 -12.67 12.07 -14.40
CA GLY A 157 -13.02 11.83 -15.81
C GLY A 157 -12.01 10.92 -16.53
N TYR A 158 -11.21 10.14 -15.80
CA TYR A 158 -10.20 9.29 -16.42
C TYR A 158 -10.81 8.00 -16.95
N THR A 159 -10.68 7.79 -18.26
CA THR A 159 -11.14 6.58 -18.98
C THR A 159 -10.00 5.86 -19.72
N GLY A 160 -8.77 6.23 -19.43
CA GLY A 160 -7.57 5.66 -20.06
C GLY A 160 -7.27 4.23 -19.57
N PRO A 161 -6.16 3.63 -20.08
CA PRO A 161 -5.76 2.27 -19.73
C PRO A 161 -5.51 2.08 -18.23
N CYS A 162 -6.15 1.06 -17.64
CA CYS A 162 -5.94 0.62 -16.27
C CYS A 162 -5.60 -0.86 -16.19
N THR A 163 -4.74 -1.23 -15.26
CA THR A 163 -4.50 -2.64 -14.88
C THR A 163 -4.63 -2.81 -13.38
N VAL A 164 -5.42 -3.80 -12.98
CA VAL A 164 -5.53 -4.19 -11.57
C VAL A 164 -4.29 -4.98 -11.18
N VAL A 165 -3.47 -4.35 -10.34
CA VAL A 165 -2.34 -4.98 -9.65
C VAL A 165 -2.68 -4.93 -8.16
N ARG A 166 -3.23 -6.03 -7.63
CA ARG A 166 -3.60 -6.11 -6.22
C ARG A 166 -2.40 -5.77 -5.35
N HIS A 167 -2.65 -5.04 -4.27
CA HIS A 167 -1.58 -4.69 -3.33
C HIS A 167 -1.00 -5.97 -2.71
N PRO A 168 0.32 -6.23 -2.84
CA PRO A 168 0.92 -7.47 -2.32
C PRO A 168 0.95 -7.52 -0.79
N HIS A 169 0.92 -8.75 -0.25
CA HIS A 169 0.98 -8.99 1.20
C HIS A 169 2.33 -8.60 1.82
N TYR A 170 2.32 -8.50 3.17
CA TYR A 170 3.51 -8.15 3.96
C TYR A 170 4.10 -9.31 4.74
N ILE A 171 3.68 -10.57 4.47
CA ILE A 171 4.09 -11.76 5.23
C ILE A 171 5.62 -11.89 5.27
N ASP A 172 6.27 -11.80 4.10
CA ASP A 172 7.72 -11.96 3.97
C ASP A 172 8.50 -10.67 4.28
N SER A 173 7.78 -9.59 4.54
CA SER A 173 8.39 -8.30 4.88
C SER A 173 8.73 -8.16 6.37
N HIS A 174 8.27 -9.08 7.20
CA HIS A 174 8.44 -9.07 8.66
C HIS A 174 8.74 -10.48 9.18
N PRO A 175 9.35 -10.62 10.37
CA PRO A 175 9.45 -11.90 11.07
C PRO A 175 8.08 -12.53 11.33
N ALA A 176 8.05 -13.86 11.53
CA ALA A 176 6.82 -14.55 11.90
C ALA A 176 6.26 -14.00 13.22
N PRO A 177 4.94 -13.76 13.34
CA PRO A 177 4.33 -13.31 14.58
C PRO A 177 4.55 -14.33 15.72
N PRO A 178 4.86 -13.86 16.93
CA PRO A 178 4.89 -14.73 18.10
C PRO A 178 3.47 -15.19 18.46
N SER A 179 3.35 -16.13 19.40
CA SER A 179 2.04 -16.47 19.97
C SER A 179 1.43 -15.25 20.67
N GLN A 180 0.10 -15.16 20.69
CA GLN A 180 -0.61 -14.05 21.35
C GLN A 180 -0.22 -13.94 22.83
N LEU A 181 -0.11 -15.07 23.54
CA LEU A 181 0.35 -15.12 24.91
C LEU A 181 1.73 -14.48 25.09
N ALA A 182 2.71 -14.88 24.26
CA ALA A 182 4.06 -14.35 24.34
C ALA A 182 4.08 -12.84 24.01
N ALA A 183 3.28 -12.40 23.03
CA ALA A 183 3.17 -11.00 22.66
C ALA A 183 2.58 -10.14 23.80
N ARG A 184 1.48 -10.59 24.39
CA ARG A 184 0.83 -9.89 25.52
C ARG A 184 1.74 -9.82 26.75
N THR A 185 2.39 -10.94 27.09
CA THR A 185 3.38 -10.97 28.18
C THR A 185 4.50 -9.95 27.96
N LYS A 186 5.07 -9.92 26.74
CA LYS A 186 6.17 -8.99 26.40
C LYS A 186 5.73 -7.51 26.46
N LEU A 187 4.47 -7.22 26.12
CA LEU A 187 3.91 -5.87 26.15
C LEU A 187 3.28 -5.51 27.50
N GLY A 188 3.27 -6.39 28.50
CA GLY A 188 2.65 -6.17 29.82
C GLY A 188 1.12 -6.02 29.75
N LEU A 189 0.47 -6.72 28.79
CA LEU A 189 -0.98 -6.66 28.59
C LEU A 189 -1.70 -7.81 29.31
N PRO A 190 -2.96 -7.63 29.73
CA PRO A 190 -3.79 -8.71 30.26
C PRO A 190 -3.93 -9.86 29.26
N ILE A 191 -3.89 -11.09 29.75
CA ILE A 191 -4.00 -12.28 28.91
C ILE A 191 -5.42 -12.49 28.39
N ASP A 192 -6.42 -12.28 29.27
CA ASP A 192 -7.83 -12.59 29.00
C ASP A 192 -8.67 -11.40 28.51
N GLY A 193 -8.08 -10.19 28.44
CA GLY A 193 -8.78 -9.00 27.96
C GLY A 193 -8.82 -8.92 26.43
N PHE A 194 -9.78 -8.15 25.89
CA PHE A 194 -9.79 -7.77 24.47
C PHE A 194 -8.75 -6.69 24.21
N VAL A 195 -7.95 -6.87 23.16
CA VAL A 195 -6.90 -5.91 22.77
C VAL A 195 -7.19 -5.37 21.39
N ALA A 196 -7.54 -4.08 21.29
CA ALA A 196 -7.63 -3.36 20.02
C ALA A 196 -6.29 -2.70 19.67
N LEU A 197 -5.97 -2.59 18.40
CA LEU A 197 -4.72 -1.99 17.91
C LEU A 197 -5.00 -0.92 16.85
N SER A 198 -4.52 0.30 17.05
CA SER A 198 -4.33 1.30 16.00
C SER A 198 -2.85 1.39 15.66
N PHE A 199 -2.46 1.04 14.42
CA PHE A 199 -1.07 0.89 14.02
C PHE A 199 -0.68 1.77 12.84
N GLY A 200 0.59 2.19 12.80
CA GLY A 200 1.22 2.96 11.73
C GLY A 200 1.35 4.44 12.08
N LEU A 201 1.62 5.30 11.08
CA LEU A 201 1.78 6.73 11.36
C LEU A 201 0.55 7.28 12.08
N LEU A 202 0.75 7.92 13.23
CA LEU A 202 -0.32 8.57 13.98
C LEU A 202 -0.55 9.95 13.38
N ARG A 203 -1.64 10.09 12.60
CA ARG A 203 -2.00 11.32 11.87
C ARG A 203 -3.44 11.74 12.17
N PRO A 204 -3.77 13.03 12.11
CA PRO A 204 -5.13 13.53 12.41
C PRO A 204 -6.24 12.84 11.61
N TYR A 205 -6.03 12.63 10.30
CA TYR A 205 -7.02 11.99 9.43
C TYR A 205 -7.34 10.54 9.77
N LYS A 206 -6.52 9.88 10.60
CA LYS A 206 -6.73 8.48 11.00
C LYS A 206 -7.80 8.27 12.06
N GLY A 207 -8.43 9.35 12.55
CA GLY A 207 -9.53 9.27 13.50
C GLY A 207 -9.12 8.75 14.88
N ILE A 208 -7.89 9.06 15.33
CA ILE A 208 -7.33 8.55 16.60
C ILE A 208 -8.22 8.92 17.76
N GLY A 209 -8.69 10.17 17.82
CA GLY A 209 -9.60 10.63 18.87
C GLY A 209 -10.94 9.89 18.88
N ASP A 210 -11.48 9.55 17.71
CA ASP A 210 -12.71 8.76 17.61
C ASP A 210 -12.49 7.32 18.10
N ILE A 211 -11.33 6.71 17.75
CA ILE A 211 -10.94 5.36 18.23
C ILE A 211 -10.86 5.36 19.77
N ILE A 212 -10.19 6.35 20.36
CA ILE A 212 -10.03 6.47 21.83
C ILE A 212 -11.39 6.57 22.50
N ARG A 213 -12.24 7.52 22.06
CA ARG A 213 -13.59 7.72 22.64
C ARG A 213 -14.49 6.50 22.46
N ALA A 214 -14.42 5.85 21.31
CA ALA A 214 -15.16 4.61 21.06
C ALA A 214 -14.71 3.48 21.99
N PHE A 215 -13.41 3.31 22.17
CA PHE A 215 -12.85 2.35 23.10
C PHE A 215 -13.31 2.65 24.54
N GLN A 216 -13.17 3.89 25.01
CA GLN A 216 -13.57 4.31 26.35
C GLN A 216 -15.05 4.03 26.63
N LYS A 217 -15.92 4.16 25.61
CA LYS A 217 -17.36 3.93 25.71
C LYS A 217 -17.73 2.47 25.99
N VAL A 218 -16.95 1.49 25.48
CA VAL A 218 -17.31 0.06 25.52
C VAL A 218 -16.31 -0.83 26.26
N ALA A 219 -15.12 -0.31 26.60
CA ALA A 219 -14.05 -1.09 27.19
C ALA A 219 -14.36 -1.51 28.64
N ARG A 220 -14.04 -2.77 28.96
CA ARG A 220 -14.04 -3.34 30.30
C ARG A 220 -12.67 -3.12 30.97
N ASP A 221 -12.55 -3.44 32.25
CA ASP A 221 -11.33 -3.22 33.02
C ASP A 221 -10.10 -3.96 32.43
N GLN A 222 -10.31 -5.16 31.89
CA GLN A 222 -9.23 -5.97 31.31
C GLN A 222 -8.95 -5.64 29.84
N ASP A 223 -9.81 -4.86 29.17
CA ASP A 223 -9.59 -4.52 27.77
C ASP A 223 -8.45 -3.51 27.61
N ARG A 224 -7.76 -3.56 26.48
CA ARG A 224 -6.68 -2.61 26.16
C ARG A 224 -6.82 -2.07 24.74
N LEU A 225 -6.44 -0.81 24.57
CA LEU A 225 -6.19 -0.20 23.26
C LEU A 225 -4.69 0.05 23.13
N ILE A 226 -4.10 -0.37 22.05
CA ILE A 226 -2.71 -0.03 21.68
C ILE A 226 -2.75 1.04 20.59
N LEU A 227 -2.08 2.17 20.83
CA LEU A 227 -1.77 3.19 19.81
C LEU A 227 -0.27 3.10 19.51
N ALA A 228 0.11 2.51 18.37
CA ALA A 228 1.51 2.26 18.05
C ALA A 228 1.91 2.88 16.71
N GLY A 229 2.88 3.79 16.74
CA GLY A 229 3.42 4.40 15.53
C GLY A 229 4.00 5.79 15.73
N ASN A 230 4.67 6.30 14.69
CA ASN A 230 5.31 7.60 14.74
C ASN A 230 4.28 8.73 14.55
N PRO A 231 4.19 9.71 15.48
CA PRO A 231 3.33 10.88 15.32
C PRO A 231 3.75 11.74 14.13
N GLN A 232 2.79 12.18 13.34
CA GLN A 232 2.97 13.13 12.23
C GLN A 232 1.76 14.08 12.16
N GLY A 233 2.05 15.37 12.07
CA GLY A 233 1.04 16.42 12.25
C GLY A 233 0.67 16.61 13.73
N ASP A 234 -0.34 17.43 13.99
CA ASP A 234 -0.78 17.69 15.37
C ASP A 234 -1.78 16.62 15.84
N VAL A 235 -1.28 15.71 16.67
CA VAL A 235 -2.05 14.67 17.35
C VAL A 235 -1.90 14.79 18.88
N SER A 236 -1.42 15.92 19.38
CA SER A 236 -1.08 16.15 20.80
C SER A 236 -2.29 15.91 21.69
N ALA A 237 -3.44 16.51 21.37
CA ALA A 237 -4.66 16.36 22.14
C ALA A 237 -5.16 14.91 22.19
N ASP A 238 -5.07 14.18 21.09
CA ASP A 238 -5.45 12.76 21.03
C ASP A 238 -4.50 11.91 21.91
N LEU A 239 -3.19 12.20 21.88
CA LEU A 239 -2.22 11.47 22.70
C LEU A 239 -2.36 11.80 24.19
N GLU A 240 -2.71 13.02 24.56
CA GLU A 240 -3.04 13.41 25.93
C GLU A 240 -4.30 12.68 26.43
N LEU A 241 -5.36 12.67 25.62
CA LEU A 241 -6.58 11.92 25.90
C LEU A 241 -6.29 10.42 26.12
N ALA A 242 -5.44 9.84 25.27
CA ALA A 242 -5.03 8.44 25.38
C ALA A 242 -4.27 8.15 26.70
N ARG A 243 -3.31 9.02 27.05
CA ARG A 243 -2.50 8.84 28.29
C ARG A 243 -3.28 9.01 29.56
N ALA A 244 -4.42 9.68 29.53
CA ALA A 244 -5.31 9.83 30.66
C ALA A 244 -6.07 8.55 31.04
N ASP A 245 -6.15 7.55 30.13
CA ASP A 245 -6.81 6.27 30.37
C ASP A 245 -5.75 5.15 30.54
N PRO A 246 -5.62 4.54 31.73
CA PRO A 246 -4.60 3.51 31.99
C PRO A 246 -4.81 2.23 31.17
N ARG A 247 -5.96 2.06 30.52
CA ARG A 247 -6.25 0.93 29.60
C ARG A 247 -5.68 1.16 28.21
N ILE A 248 -5.10 2.35 27.93
CA ILE A 248 -4.55 2.69 26.61
C ILE A 248 -3.03 2.70 26.66
N LEU A 249 -2.41 1.76 25.94
CA LEU A 249 -0.96 1.70 25.77
C LEU A 249 -0.53 2.61 24.60
N VAL A 250 0.18 3.70 24.89
CA VAL A 250 0.67 4.65 23.89
C VAL A 250 2.13 4.39 23.56
N CYS A 251 2.40 3.91 22.33
CA CYS A 251 3.72 3.69 21.76
C CYS A 251 3.97 4.72 20.63
N ALA A 252 4.01 6.01 20.99
CA ALA A 252 4.15 7.13 20.05
C ALA A 252 5.61 7.28 19.56
N LYS A 253 6.09 6.31 18.81
CA LYS A 253 7.43 6.26 18.21
C LYS A 253 7.43 5.38 16.95
N ARG A 254 8.50 5.48 16.14
CA ARG A 254 8.74 4.54 15.05
C ARG A 254 8.87 3.12 15.61
N ILE A 255 8.03 2.21 15.13
CA ILE A 255 8.12 0.79 15.47
C ILE A 255 9.10 0.14 14.49
N SER A 256 10.05 -0.62 15.02
CA SER A 256 11.01 -1.35 14.19
C SER A 256 10.31 -2.43 13.35
N LYS A 257 10.87 -2.76 12.18
CA LYS A 257 10.33 -3.80 11.30
C LYS A 257 10.17 -5.14 12.04
N ASP A 258 11.09 -5.44 12.95
CA ASP A 258 11.11 -6.68 13.71
C ASP A 258 10.08 -6.72 14.85
N ASP A 259 9.67 -5.54 15.35
CA ASP A 259 8.66 -5.43 16.40
C ASP A 259 7.22 -5.34 15.87
N VAL A 260 7.02 -5.06 14.58
CA VAL A 260 5.66 -4.98 13.99
C VAL A 260 4.81 -6.21 14.31
N PRO A 261 5.28 -7.46 14.11
CA PRO A 261 4.48 -8.65 14.39
C PRO A 261 4.05 -8.78 15.85
N LEU A 262 4.82 -8.23 16.79
CA LEU A 262 4.51 -8.28 18.22
C LEU A 262 3.19 -7.58 18.55
N TYR A 263 2.98 -6.39 17.97
CA TYR A 263 1.76 -5.60 18.22
C TYR A 263 0.52 -6.27 17.62
N PHE A 264 0.61 -6.77 16.39
CA PHE A 264 -0.49 -7.47 15.75
C PHE A 264 -0.79 -8.83 16.39
N ALA A 265 0.23 -9.55 16.86
CA ALA A 265 0.03 -10.80 17.59
C ALA A 265 -0.70 -10.58 18.93
N ALA A 266 -0.41 -9.49 19.63
CA ALA A 266 -1.07 -9.16 20.88
C ALA A 266 -2.55 -8.77 20.72
N ALA A 267 -2.90 -8.17 19.57
CA ALA A 267 -4.21 -7.60 19.31
C ALA A 267 -5.25 -8.66 18.88
N ASP A 268 -6.51 -8.43 19.20
CA ASP A 268 -7.67 -9.20 18.71
C ASP A 268 -8.29 -8.56 17.48
N GLY A 269 -7.99 -7.28 17.21
CA GLY A 269 -8.43 -6.58 16.02
C GLY A 269 -7.65 -5.28 15.79
N ALA A 270 -7.36 -5.00 14.52
CA ALA A 270 -6.73 -3.76 14.08
C ALA A 270 -7.81 -2.74 13.66
N VAL A 271 -7.83 -1.58 14.32
CA VAL A 271 -8.84 -0.54 14.07
C VAL A 271 -8.35 0.39 12.97
N ILE A 272 -9.18 0.57 11.95
CA ILE A 272 -8.95 1.47 10.84
C ILE A 272 -10.13 2.44 10.73
N ALA A 273 -9.93 3.68 11.16
CA ALA A 273 -10.97 4.72 11.21
C ALA A 273 -10.68 5.88 10.25
N HIS A 274 -9.91 5.63 9.18
CA HIS A 274 -9.56 6.69 8.23
C HIS A 274 -10.79 7.23 7.52
N ARG A 275 -10.85 8.54 7.35
CA ARG A 275 -11.81 9.20 6.46
C ARG A 275 -11.19 9.29 5.06
N GLY A 276 -11.93 8.91 4.04
CA GLY A 276 -11.45 9.02 2.66
C GLY A 276 -10.53 7.88 2.22
N PHE A 277 -11.03 6.65 2.25
CA PHE A 277 -10.30 5.48 1.78
C PHE A 277 -10.15 5.43 0.26
N PHE A 278 -8.94 5.11 -0.23
CA PHE A 278 -8.74 4.58 -1.56
C PHE A 278 -8.08 3.19 -1.46
N THR A 279 -6.87 3.10 -0.90
CA THR A 279 -6.20 1.83 -0.57
C THR A 279 -5.78 1.81 0.89
N SER A 280 -5.75 0.64 1.53
CA SER A 280 -5.28 0.51 2.91
C SER A 280 -4.18 -0.55 3.05
N GLY A 281 -2.93 -0.11 2.96
CA GLY A 281 -1.78 -0.95 3.31
C GLY A 281 -1.81 -1.41 4.77
N SER A 282 -2.42 -0.61 5.68
CA SER A 282 -2.57 -0.99 7.10
C SER A 282 -3.52 -2.17 7.29
N ALA A 283 -4.61 -2.26 6.49
CA ALA A 283 -5.52 -3.41 6.54
C ALA A 283 -4.82 -4.67 6.05
N LEU A 284 -4.12 -4.58 4.91
CA LEU A 284 -3.39 -5.73 4.39
C LEU A 284 -2.25 -6.17 5.31
N LEU A 285 -1.57 -5.22 5.98
CA LEU A 285 -0.58 -5.54 7.00
C LEU A 285 -1.21 -6.31 8.17
N ALA A 286 -2.37 -5.87 8.66
CA ALA A 286 -3.10 -6.57 9.73
C ALA A 286 -3.42 -8.01 9.31
N LEU A 287 -4.00 -8.20 8.13
CA LEU A 287 -4.33 -9.53 7.61
C LEU A 287 -3.08 -10.40 7.38
N SER A 288 -1.98 -9.80 6.91
CA SER A 288 -0.69 -10.49 6.76
C SER A 288 -0.11 -10.97 8.09
N MET A 289 -0.49 -10.34 9.20
CA MET A 289 -0.13 -10.73 10.56
C MET A 289 -1.20 -11.62 11.24
N GLY A 290 -2.26 -12.03 10.52
CA GLY A 290 -3.35 -12.82 11.05
C GLY A 290 -4.25 -12.05 12.04
N CYS A 291 -4.32 -10.73 11.90
CA CYS A 291 -5.16 -9.86 12.75
C CYS A 291 -6.36 -9.34 11.96
N PRO A 292 -7.62 -9.58 12.41
CA PRO A 292 -8.78 -9.07 11.72
C PRO A 292 -8.86 -7.54 11.77
N VAL A 293 -9.58 -6.96 10.81
CA VAL A 293 -9.74 -5.52 10.68
C VAL A 293 -11.08 -5.08 11.27
N ILE A 294 -11.08 -3.99 12.02
CA ILE A 294 -12.27 -3.26 12.47
C ILE A 294 -12.25 -1.95 11.69
N GLY A 295 -13.14 -1.77 10.73
CA GLY A 295 -13.07 -0.63 9.82
C GLY A 295 -14.33 -0.44 8.97
N PRO A 296 -14.41 0.67 8.21
CA PRO A 296 -15.60 0.98 7.43
C PRO A 296 -15.81 -0.01 6.28
N GLU A 297 -17.08 -0.24 5.96
CA GLU A 297 -17.49 -1.07 4.83
C GLU A 297 -17.37 -0.27 3.52
N VAL A 298 -16.13 -0.12 3.06
CA VAL A 298 -15.83 0.53 1.79
C VAL A 298 -15.27 -0.47 0.79
N ASN A 299 -15.49 -0.21 -0.50
CA ASN A 299 -15.28 -1.16 -1.60
C ASN A 299 -14.00 -2.01 -1.47
N HIS A 300 -12.84 -1.38 -1.32
CA HIS A 300 -11.58 -2.14 -1.26
C HIS A 300 -11.35 -2.85 0.08
N LEU A 301 -11.89 -2.35 1.22
CA LEU A 301 -11.80 -3.08 2.48
C LEU A 301 -12.70 -4.31 2.49
N VAL A 302 -13.87 -4.23 1.87
CA VAL A 302 -14.76 -5.40 1.70
C VAL A 302 -14.08 -6.43 0.79
N ASP A 303 -13.53 -6.00 -0.34
CA ASP A 303 -12.79 -6.88 -1.26
C ASP A 303 -11.56 -7.52 -0.59
N LEU A 304 -10.82 -6.72 0.19
CA LEU A 304 -9.60 -7.15 0.88
C LEU A 304 -9.87 -8.01 2.11
N ALA A 305 -10.88 -7.68 2.93
CA ALA A 305 -11.04 -8.21 4.28
C ALA A 305 -12.43 -8.79 4.57
N GLY A 306 -13.24 -9.00 3.54
CA GLY A 306 -14.62 -9.48 3.68
C GLY A 306 -14.78 -10.80 4.44
N GLY A 307 -15.99 -11.09 4.88
CA GLY A 307 -16.32 -12.26 5.69
C GLY A 307 -15.85 -12.09 7.14
N GLN A 308 -15.25 -13.13 7.72
CA GLN A 308 -14.78 -13.13 9.13
C GLN A 308 -13.53 -12.28 9.37
N ARG A 309 -12.97 -11.65 8.34
CA ARG A 309 -11.75 -10.86 8.41
C ARG A 309 -12.00 -9.37 8.66
N LEU A 310 -13.22 -8.90 8.43
CA LEU A 310 -13.66 -7.53 8.64
C LEU A 310 -14.82 -7.49 9.63
N TYR A 311 -14.69 -6.66 10.67
CA TYR A 311 -15.79 -6.20 11.49
C TYR A 311 -16.20 -4.82 10.95
N PRO A 312 -17.30 -4.74 10.17
CA PRO A 312 -17.69 -3.52 9.52
C PRO A 312 -18.20 -2.49 10.52
N VAL A 313 -17.83 -1.24 10.32
CA VAL A 313 -18.25 -0.14 11.17
C VAL A 313 -18.68 1.08 10.35
N GLU A 314 -19.63 1.84 10.85
CA GLU A 314 -19.79 3.22 10.48
C GLU A 314 -18.69 4.07 11.12
N LEU A 315 -18.16 5.05 10.38
CA LEU A 315 -17.15 5.95 10.93
C LEU A 315 -17.78 6.91 11.96
N GLY A 316 -17.04 7.16 13.02
CA GLY A 316 -17.45 7.95 14.18
C GLY A 316 -17.46 7.11 15.46
N VAL A 317 -17.60 7.79 16.57
CA VAL A 317 -17.45 7.16 17.89
C VAL A 317 -18.42 5.99 18.12
N ASP A 318 -19.68 6.16 17.74
CA ASP A 318 -20.72 5.17 18.01
C ASP A 318 -20.57 3.91 17.15
N GLY A 319 -20.33 4.08 15.84
CA GLY A 319 -20.11 2.94 14.95
C GLY A 319 -18.83 2.18 15.29
N LEU A 320 -17.73 2.88 15.60
CA LEU A 320 -16.50 2.25 16.07
C LEU A 320 -16.71 1.50 17.39
N ALA A 321 -17.52 2.04 18.32
CA ALA A 321 -17.84 1.38 19.57
C ALA A 321 -18.60 0.06 19.36
N LEU A 322 -19.55 0.04 18.43
CA LEU A 322 -20.26 -1.19 18.04
C LEU A 322 -19.32 -2.23 17.45
N GLY A 323 -18.45 -1.83 16.51
CA GLY A 323 -17.47 -2.73 15.91
C GLY A 323 -16.46 -3.29 16.91
N LEU A 324 -15.99 -2.48 17.87
CA LEU A 324 -15.13 -2.93 18.97
C LEU A 324 -15.85 -3.95 19.86
N ALA A 325 -17.11 -3.73 20.17
CA ALA A 325 -17.92 -4.66 20.98
C ALA A 325 -18.16 -5.99 20.23
N GLU A 326 -18.42 -5.94 18.94
CA GLU A 326 -18.58 -7.12 18.10
C GLU A 326 -17.27 -7.91 18.00
N ALA A 327 -16.16 -7.24 17.67
CA ALA A 327 -14.83 -7.86 17.60
C ALA A 327 -14.45 -8.52 18.94
N ARG A 328 -14.74 -7.89 20.07
CA ARG A 328 -14.55 -8.48 21.40
C ARG A 328 -15.37 -9.76 21.61
N ALA A 329 -16.63 -9.77 21.17
CA ALA A 329 -17.50 -10.95 21.32
C ALA A 329 -16.99 -12.14 20.53
N LYS A 330 -16.25 -11.90 19.44
CA LYS A 330 -15.71 -12.92 18.53
C LYS A 330 -14.20 -13.17 18.69
N ALA A 331 -13.51 -12.49 19.62
CA ALA A 331 -12.05 -12.51 19.70
C ALA A 331 -11.43 -13.91 19.78
N GLY A 332 -12.02 -14.82 20.56
CA GLY A 332 -11.52 -16.20 20.72
C GLY A 332 -11.84 -17.16 19.57
N THR A 333 -12.60 -16.72 18.55
CA THR A 333 -13.05 -17.58 17.44
C THR A 333 -12.30 -17.33 16.13
N VAL A 334 -11.36 -16.41 16.13
CA VAL A 334 -10.62 -16.00 14.91
C VAL A 334 -9.53 -16.99 14.58
N ASP A 335 -9.60 -17.61 13.41
CA ASP A 335 -8.50 -18.40 12.84
C ASP A 335 -7.46 -17.50 12.18
N ARG A 336 -6.43 -17.14 12.93
CA ARG A 336 -5.35 -16.24 12.51
C ARG A 336 -4.49 -16.82 11.39
N GLU A 337 -4.27 -18.14 11.40
CA GLU A 337 -3.45 -18.80 10.37
C GLU A 337 -4.18 -18.86 9.04
N SER A 338 -5.47 -19.19 9.04
CA SER A 338 -6.32 -19.12 7.85
C SER A 338 -6.35 -17.72 7.26
N MET A 339 -6.40 -16.67 8.11
CA MET A 339 -6.39 -15.28 7.67
C MET A 339 -5.06 -14.90 7.02
N ARG A 340 -3.94 -15.28 7.63
CA ARG A 340 -2.59 -15.06 7.10
C ARG A 340 -2.38 -15.81 5.78
N SER A 341 -2.82 -17.07 5.71
CA SER A 341 -2.77 -17.89 4.50
C SER A 341 -3.58 -17.26 3.36
N TRP A 342 -4.77 -16.75 3.67
CA TRP A 342 -5.57 -16.01 2.70
C TRP A 342 -4.85 -14.75 2.20
N ALA A 343 -4.25 -13.96 3.09
CA ALA A 343 -3.50 -12.76 2.68
C ALA A 343 -2.35 -13.12 1.72
N GLY A 344 -1.65 -14.24 1.97
CA GLY A 344 -0.63 -14.77 1.07
C GLY A 344 -1.15 -15.17 -0.31
N SER A 345 -2.37 -15.71 -0.38
CA SER A 345 -3.03 -16.09 -1.64
C SER A 345 -3.68 -14.92 -2.39
N TYR A 346 -3.96 -13.81 -1.70
CA TYR A 346 -4.64 -12.65 -2.27
C TYR A 346 -3.80 -11.95 -3.35
N SER A 347 -2.54 -11.68 -3.08
CA SER A 347 -1.57 -11.17 -4.06
C SER A 347 -0.13 -11.30 -3.53
N SER A 348 0.75 -11.88 -4.33
CA SER A 348 2.18 -11.95 -4.05
C SER A 348 2.96 -10.82 -4.72
N TRP A 349 4.19 -10.56 -4.25
CA TRP A 349 5.10 -9.60 -4.88
C TRP A 349 5.49 -10.02 -6.29
N SER A 350 5.68 -11.33 -6.51
CA SER A 350 6.00 -11.89 -7.84
C SER A 350 4.84 -11.68 -8.84
N GLU A 351 3.60 -11.95 -8.42
CA GLU A 351 2.43 -11.71 -9.27
C GLU A 351 2.26 -10.22 -9.61
N ALA A 352 2.39 -9.34 -8.62
CA ALA A 352 2.27 -7.91 -8.84
C ALA A 352 3.37 -7.37 -9.77
N ALA A 353 4.62 -7.84 -9.60
CA ALA A 353 5.73 -7.47 -10.46
C ALA A 353 5.54 -8.00 -11.88
N ALA A 354 5.13 -9.26 -12.04
CA ALA A 354 4.89 -9.86 -13.37
C ALA A 354 3.78 -9.13 -14.13
N ARG A 355 2.65 -8.81 -13.48
CA ARG A 355 1.56 -8.03 -14.08
C ARG A 355 2.01 -6.62 -14.49
N THR A 356 2.80 -5.96 -13.64
CA THR A 356 3.35 -4.63 -13.91
C THR A 356 4.35 -4.67 -15.08
N ALA A 357 5.25 -5.65 -15.08
CA ALA A 357 6.23 -5.86 -16.13
C ALA A 357 5.59 -6.18 -17.50
N ALA A 358 4.49 -6.94 -17.50
CA ALA A 358 3.74 -7.23 -18.72
C ALA A 358 3.22 -5.96 -19.40
N VAL A 359 2.72 -4.99 -18.63
CA VAL A 359 2.28 -3.69 -19.17
C VAL A 359 3.46 -2.93 -19.78
N PHE A 360 4.61 -2.93 -19.13
CA PHE A 360 5.80 -2.23 -19.65
C PHE A 360 6.31 -2.88 -20.94
N ARG A 361 6.26 -4.22 -21.06
CA ARG A 361 6.65 -4.94 -22.29
C ARG A 361 5.67 -4.69 -23.43
N ASN A 362 4.37 -4.89 -23.20
CA ASN A 362 3.33 -4.72 -24.24
C ASN A 362 3.27 -3.27 -24.74
N GLY A 363 3.54 -2.32 -23.85
CA GLY A 363 3.68 -0.93 -24.24
C GLY A 363 4.91 -0.69 -25.13
N ALA A 364 5.98 -1.48 -25.05
CA ALA A 364 7.16 -1.33 -25.90
C ALA A 364 6.93 -1.80 -27.36
N ASP A 365 6.02 -2.76 -27.57
CA ASP A 365 5.76 -3.39 -28.87
C ASP A 365 4.75 -2.62 -29.75
N GLY A 366 4.19 -1.50 -29.26
CA GLY A 366 3.10 -0.75 -29.92
C GLY A 366 3.57 0.43 -30.79
N HIS A 367 4.71 0.33 -31.49
CA HIS A 367 5.16 1.28 -32.53
C HIS A 367 5.64 0.55 -33.77
#